data_c8885cd1f35caf0fffae189386fcc60f
#
_entry.id   c8885cd1f35caf0fffae189386fcc60f
#
_cell.length_a   1.000
_cell.length_b   1.000
_cell.length_c   1.000
_cell.angle_alpha   90.00
_cell.angle_beta   90.00
_cell.angle_gamma   90.00
#
_symmetry.space_group_name_H-M   'P 1'
#
loop_
_entity.id
_entity.type
_entity.pdbx_description
1 polymer ?
#
loop_
_entity_poly.entity_id
_entity_poly.type
_entity_poly.pdbx_seq_one_letter_code
_entity_poly.pdbx_strand_id
1 'polypeptide(L)'
;MKTGGAARRKLLGVLALLLLCSGAWASSALDAQIVVLLRDGNAAPAVTTAALARDYGLRTLEHHRLATIDVESALFALPDAQARASVLARLALDQRVASAQPAHLHHVAGMPRKDPYFDLQVRTRPGGVSTLATRGSGRNVRIVVIDTGIDSAHPDLLGQVVEARNFVGSDSHVIPAEFHGTAVTGLIAAHAGNGVGIHGLASKASVYVLRACWEPSYGDGVCSSYTLAQALDYAIEIRARIINLSLAGPDDPLLARLVERAVELGAIVFGAIGEEPGQTFPTSIPGVIAVEQARQGGVEVPGERLTVPGLQLLTTVPGGRYDFISGPSFATAHASGVAAIMLELEPHLGPHELAAWLRRLHENPESH
;
A
#
# COMPACT_ATOMS: atom_id res chain seq x y z
N MET A 1 -47.42 15.79 -54.61
CA MET A 1 -47.89 16.78 -53.62
C MET A 1 -47.30 16.43 -52.26
N LYS A 2 -46.40 17.32 -51.85
CA LYS A 2 -46.25 17.94 -50.52
C LYS A 2 -45.76 16.97 -49.40
N THR A 3 -44.50 17.02 -49.01
CA THR A 3 -43.77 17.93 -48.10
C THR A 3 -44.04 17.67 -46.65
N GLY A 4 -42.99 17.46 -45.91
CA GLY A 4 -42.88 17.92 -44.56
C GLY A 4 -42.48 16.88 -43.50
N GLY A 5 -41.28 17.02 -42.96
CA GLY A 5 -41.03 16.42 -41.68
C GLY A 5 -39.59 16.05 -41.30
N ALA A 6 -38.63 16.85 -41.67
CA ALA A 6 -37.28 16.74 -41.13
C ALA A 6 -37.07 17.79 -40.01
N ALA A 7 -37.41 17.48 -38.76
CA ALA A 7 -37.01 18.31 -37.61
C ALA A 7 -37.40 17.64 -36.29
N ARG A 8 -36.75 16.51 -35.93
CA ARG A 8 -36.81 15.96 -34.55
C ARG A 8 -35.72 14.91 -34.29
N ARG A 9 -34.46 15.24 -34.56
CA ARG A 9 -33.32 14.38 -34.16
C ARG A 9 -32.07 15.23 -33.97
N LYS A 10 -32.09 16.23 -33.10
CA LYS A 10 -30.87 16.92 -32.62
C LYS A 10 -31.12 17.58 -31.26
N LEU A 11 -31.51 16.79 -30.23
CA LEU A 11 -31.57 17.31 -28.85
C LEU A 11 -31.39 16.21 -27.78
N LEU A 12 -30.65 15.18 -28.09
CA LEU A 12 -30.36 14.09 -27.10
C LEU A 12 -28.86 13.80 -26.98
N GLY A 13 -27.99 14.67 -27.48
CA GLY A 13 -26.54 14.46 -27.49
C GLY A 13 -25.72 15.33 -26.51
N VAL A 14 -26.33 16.17 -25.68
CA VAL A 14 -25.59 17.15 -24.84
C VAL A 14 -25.78 16.94 -23.33
N LEU A 15 -26.61 16.00 -22.90
CA LEU A 15 -26.89 15.79 -21.45
C LEU A 15 -26.13 14.65 -20.81
N ALA A 16 -25.24 13.94 -21.51
CA ALA A 16 -24.49 12.80 -21.00
C ALA A 16 -23.03 13.10 -20.60
N LEU A 17 -22.55 14.34 -20.75
CA LEU A 17 -21.15 14.71 -20.49
C LEU A 17 -20.94 15.59 -19.25
N LEU A 18 -21.95 15.78 -18.41
CA LEU A 18 -21.87 16.65 -17.22
C LEU A 18 -21.91 15.91 -15.87
N LEU A 19 -21.86 14.59 -15.84
CA LEU A 19 -21.98 13.81 -14.60
C LEU A 19 -20.70 13.08 -14.14
N LEU A 20 -19.57 13.27 -14.79
CA LEU A 20 -18.30 12.60 -14.42
C LEU A 20 -17.24 13.51 -13.78
N CYS A 21 -17.54 14.79 -13.50
CA CYS A 21 -16.60 15.73 -12.88
C CYS A 21 -16.94 16.18 -11.46
N SER A 22 -17.91 15.58 -10.76
CA SER A 22 -18.37 16.11 -9.46
C SER A 22 -17.45 15.82 -8.29
N GLY A 23 -16.58 14.80 -8.34
CA GLY A 23 -15.69 14.44 -7.23
C GLY A 23 -14.42 15.30 -7.14
N ALA A 24 -13.78 15.60 -8.25
CA ALA A 24 -12.53 16.37 -8.27
C ALA A 24 -12.75 17.88 -8.01
N TRP A 25 -13.91 18.42 -8.37
CA TRP A 25 -14.27 19.82 -8.13
C TRP A 25 -14.61 20.10 -6.66
N ALA A 26 -15.19 19.14 -5.95
CA ALA A 26 -15.51 19.30 -4.52
C ALA A 26 -14.25 19.32 -3.66
N SER A 27 -13.24 18.52 -3.97
CA SER A 27 -11.96 18.48 -3.26
C SER A 27 -11.17 19.79 -3.45
N SER A 28 -11.03 20.28 -4.67
CA SER A 28 -10.30 21.52 -4.95
C SER A 28 -10.96 22.78 -4.35
N ALA A 29 -12.29 22.79 -4.22
CA ALA A 29 -13.01 23.89 -3.60
C ALA A 29 -12.77 23.98 -2.08
N LEU A 30 -12.62 22.86 -1.39
CA LEU A 30 -12.34 22.81 0.06
C LEU A 30 -10.88 23.12 0.38
N ASP A 31 -9.95 22.79 -0.51
CA ASP A 31 -8.54 23.15 -0.37
C ASP A 31 -8.30 24.66 -0.33
N ALA A 32 -9.24 25.44 -0.86
CA ALA A 32 -9.23 26.90 -0.82
C ALA A 32 -10.09 27.48 0.31
N GLN A 33 -10.47 26.72 1.35
CA GLN A 33 -11.28 27.20 2.46
C GLN A 33 -10.53 27.22 3.78
N ILE A 34 -10.87 28.22 4.62
CA ILE A 34 -10.36 28.36 5.98
C ILE A 34 -11.49 28.66 6.95
N VAL A 35 -11.35 28.16 8.18
CA VAL A 35 -12.22 28.49 9.31
C VAL A 35 -11.50 29.48 10.22
N VAL A 36 -12.15 30.54 10.57
CA VAL A 36 -11.63 31.57 11.46
C VAL A 36 -12.56 31.73 12.69
N LEU A 37 -12.01 31.63 13.89
CA LEU A 37 -12.69 31.94 15.12
C LEU A 37 -12.38 33.37 15.51
N LEU A 38 -13.43 34.16 15.81
CA LEU A 38 -13.29 35.55 16.19
C LEU A 38 -13.03 35.66 17.71
N ARG A 39 -12.24 36.66 18.10
CA ARG A 39 -11.96 36.94 19.50
C ARG A 39 -13.12 37.70 20.14
N ASP A 40 -13.42 37.37 21.37
CA ASP A 40 -14.43 38.06 22.16
C ASP A 40 -14.13 39.57 22.31
N GLY A 41 -15.20 40.38 22.40
CA GLY A 41 -15.08 41.83 22.53
C GLY A 41 -14.92 42.61 21.23
N ASN A 42 -14.98 41.95 20.08
CA ASN A 42 -15.04 42.61 18.77
C ASN A 42 -16.39 43.32 18.58
N ALA A 43 -16.40 44.34 17.70
CA ALA A 43 -17.63 44.92 17.13
C ALA A 43 -18.52 43.80 16.58
N ALA A 44 -19.78 44.11 16.29
CA ALA A 44 -20.75 43.11 15.81
C ALA A 44 -20.11 42.07 14.87
N PRO A 45 -20.25 40.77 15.13
CA PRO A 45 -19.50 39.68 14.43
C PRO A 45 -19.56 39.78 12.91
N ALA A 46 -20.70 40.12 12.35
CA ALA A 46 -20.89 40.30 10.90
C ALA A 46 -20.01 41.45 10.35
N VAL A 47 -19.79 42.52 11.11
CA VAL A 47 -18.93 43.64 10.69
C VAL A 47 -17.46 43.21 10.70
N THR A 48 -17.04 42.47 11.75
CA THR A 48 -15.70 41.95 11.88
C THR A 48 -15.39 40.94 10.75
N THR A 49 -16.31 40.02 10.45
CA THR A 49 -16.20 39.06 9.36
C THR A 49 -16.06 39.74 7.99
N ALA A 50 -16.90 40.77 7.72
CA ALA A 50 -16.82 41.54 6.47
C ALA A 50 -15.50 42.34 6.38
N ALA A 51 -15.00 42.88 7.48
CA ALA A 51 -13.71 43.56 7.49
C ALA A 51 -12.54 42.57 7.21
N LEU A 52 -12.53 41.41 7.88
CA LEU A 52 -11.54 40.38 7.61
C LEU A 52 -11.57 39.93 6.14
N ALA A 53 -12.75 39.69 5.58
CA ALA A 53 -12.90 39.34 4.19
C ALA A 53 -12.22 40.35 3.25
N ARG A 54 -12.48 41.63 3.47
CA ARG A 54 -11.91 42.73 2.68
C ARG A 54 -10.38 42.84 2.85
N ASP A 55 -9.91 42.83 4.12
CA ASP A 55 -8.51 43.10 4.47
C ASP A 55 -7.56 41.98 3.99
N TYR A 56 -8.07 40.76 3.87
CA TYR A 56 -7.32 39.57 3.44
C TYR A 56 -7.68 39.08 2.04
N GLY A 57 -8.58 39.76 1.33
CA GLY A 57 -9.02 39.35 -0.02
C GLY A 57 -9.79 38.04 -0.02
N LEU A 58 -10.55 37.76 1.04
CA LEU A 58 -11.32 36.53 1.21
C LEU A 58 -12.78 36.73 0.81
N ARG A 59 -13.44 35.65 0.46
CA ARG A 59 -14.89 35.63 0.27
C ARG A 59 -15.55 34.90 1.44
N THR A 60 -16.41 35.59 2.19
CA THR A 60 -17.19 34.96 3.25
C THR A 60 -18.17 33.96 2.64
N LEU A 61 -18.12 32.72 3.12
CA LEU A 61 -19.06 31.65 2.73
C LEU A 61 -20.17 31.53 3.77
N GLU A 62 -19.81 31.50 5.04
CA GLU A 62 -20.74 31.31 6.15
C GLU A 62 -20.20 31.98 7.42
N HIS A 63 -21.11 32.32 8.31
CA HIS A 63 -20.83 32.85 9.66
C HIS A 63 -21.81 32.20 10.64
N HIS A 64 -21.30 31.66 11.75
CA HIS A 64 -22.10 30.94 12.72
C HIS A 64 -21.52 31.06 14.13
N ARG A 65 -22.41 31.28 15.12
CA ARG A 65 -22.05 31.25 16.54
C ARG A 65 -22.06 29.81 17.06
N LEU A 66 -20.94 29.37 17.57
CA LEU A 66 -20.78 28.07 18.25
C LEU A 66 -21.18 28.26 19.73
N ALA A 67 -22.47 28.21 20.02
CA ALA A 67 -23.06 28.61 21.30
C ALA A 67 -22.54 27.81 22.51
N THR A 68 -22.14 26.52 22.30
CA THR A 68 -21.65 25.66 23.40
C THR A 68 -20.27 26.03 23.92
N ILE A 69 -19.46 26.70 23.10
CA ILE A 69 -18.12 27.17 23.45
C ILE A 69 -18.04 28.71 23.39
N ASP A 70 -19.16 29.35 23.15
CA ASP A 70 -19.36 30.82 23.13
C ASP A 70 -18.42 31.58 22.19
N VAL A 71 -18.22 31.04 20.95
CA VAL A 71 -17.30 31.62 19.97
C VAL A 71 -18.00 31.86 18.64
N GLU A 72 -17.71 33.01 18.04
CA GLU A 72 -18.13 33.30 16.65
C GLU A 72 -17.15 32.70 15.66
N SER A 73 -17.68 31.99 14.68
CA SER A 73 -16.91 31.32 13.61
C SER A 73 -17.29 31.85 12.25
N ALA A 74 -16.33 31.94 11.34
CA ALA A 74 -16.56 32.29 9.95
C ALA A 74 -15.82 31.33 9.02
N LEU A 75 -16.50 30.91 7.97
CA LEU A 75 -15.92 30.12 6.86
C LEU A 75 -15.62 31.07 5.69
N PHE A 76 -14.39 31.07 5.25
CA PHE A 76 -13.94 31.87 4.12
C PHE A 76 -13.39 31.01 3.00
N ALA A 77 -13.59 31.47 1.76
CA ALA A 77 -12.87 30.97 0.59
C ALA A 77 -11.75 31.93 0.23
N LEU A 78 -10.57 31.35 -0.06
CA LEU A 78 -9.45 32.05 -0.68
C LEU A 78 -9.62 32.08 -2.20
N PRO A 79 -9.15 33.14 -2.88
CA PRO A 79 -9.12 33.19 -4.34
C PRO A 79 -8.14 32.15 -4.94
N ASP A 80 -7.10 31.78 -4.17
CA ASP A 80 -6.07 30.82 -4.53
C ASP A 80 -5.68 29.94 -3.33
N ALA A 81 -5.75 28.63 -3.50
CA ALA A 81 -5.36 27.66 -2.47
C ALA A 81 -3.87 27.75 -2.10
N GLN A 82 -3.00 28.17 -3.03
CA GLN A 82 -1.56 28.33 -2.79
C GLN A 82 -1.26 29.45 -1.78
N ALA A 83 -2.14 30.46 -1.69
CA ALA A 83 -2.01 31.56 -0.73
C ALA A 83 -2.39 31.18 0.72
N ARG A 84 -2.97 29.97 0.96
CA ARG A 84 -3.53 29.56 2.24
C ARG A 84 -2.55 29.70 3.41
N ALA A 85 -1.33 29.19 3.26
CA ALA A 85 -0.33 29.24 4.34
C ALA A 85 0.03 30.67 4.75
N SER A 86 0.22 31.55 3.78
CA SER A 86 0.55 32.96 4.04
C SER A 86 -0.60 33.74 4.64
N VAL A 87 -1.84 33.48 4.22
CA VAL A 87 -3.05 34.09 4.78
C VAL A 87 -3.26 33.64 6.22
N LEU A 88 -3.13 32.35 6.50
CA LEU A 88 -3.25 31.81 7.87
C LEU A 88 -2.20 32.41 8.81
N ALA A 89 -0.95 32.53 8.38
CA ALA A 89 0.11 33.14 9.16
C ALA A 89 -0.17 34.61 9.49
N ARG A 90 -0.75 35.38 8.56
CA ARG A 90 -1.17 36.77 8.78
C ARG A 90 -2.38 36.85 9.70
N LEU A 91 -3.39 36.00 9.52
CA LEU A 91 -4.58 35.94 10.38
C LEU A 91 -4.24 35.59 11.82
N ALA A 92 -3.24 34.73 12.04
CA ALA A 92 -2.77 34.39 13.40
C ALA A 92 -2.22 35.59 14.18
N LEU A 93 -1.80 36.68 13.52
CA LEU A 93 -1.31 37.91 14.10
C LEU A 93 -2.38 38.99 14.22
N ASP A 94 -3.59 38.76 13.71
CA ASP A 94 -4.68 39.75 13.74
C ASP A 94 -5.38 39.70 15.09
N GLN A 95 -5.49 40.86 15.74
CA GLN A 95 -6.10 40.98 17.06
C GLN A 95 -7.60 40.60 17.11
N ARG A 96 -8.28 40.62 15.98
CA ARG A 96 -9.69 40.23 15.84
C ARG A 96 -9.86 38.70 15.80
N VAL A 97 -8.78 37.94 15.58
CA VAL A 97 -8.80 36.51 15.38
C VAL A 97 -8.33 35.77 16.64
N ALA A 98 -9.11 34.81 17.09
CA ALA A 98 -8.74 33.91 18.18
C ALA A 98 -7.93 32.75 17.64
N SER A 99 -8.37 32.17 16.51
CA SER A 99 -7.64 31.14 15.75
C SER A 99 -8.07 31.12 14.28
N ALA A 100 -7.18 30.64 13.42
CA ALA A 100 -7.46 30.41 12.00
C ALA A 100 -6.82 29.08 11.57
N GLN A 101 -7.57 28.27 10.82
CA GLN A 101 -7.12 26.96 10.38
C GLN A 101 -7.69 26.60 9.00
N PRO A 102 -7.10 25.65 8.27
CA PRO A 102 -7.73 25.09 7.09
C PRO A 102 -9.08 24.46 7.41
N ALA A 103 -10.03 24.51 6.50
CA ALA A 103 -11.24 23.70 6.58
C ALA A 103 -10.87 22.25 6.23
N HIS A 104 -10.83 21.37 7.23
CA HIS A 104 -10.49 19.97 7.05
C HIS A 104 -11.72 19.13 6.68
N LEU A 105 -11.53 18.19 5.76
CA LEU A 105 -12.50 17.13 5.52
C LEU A 105 -12.35 16.04 6.60
N HIS A 106 -13.46 15.75 7.27
CA HIS A 106 -13.59 14.59 8.14
C HIS A 106 -14.50 13.58 7.44
N HIS A 107 -14.02 12.35 7.29
CA HIS A 107 -14.85 11.28 6.77
C HIS A 107 -15.61 10.62 7.90
N VAL A 108 -16.88 10.29 7.64
CA VAL A 108 -17.69 9.51 8.58
C VAL A 108 -16.99 8.15 8.72
N ALA A 109 -16.66 7.75 9.97
CA ALA A 109 -16.18 6.42 10.26
C ALA A 109 -17.31 5.44 9.93
N GLY A 110 -17.22 4.82 8.79
CA GLY A 110 -18.26 3.97 8.22
C GLY A 110 -17.63 2.82 7.47
N MET A 111 -18.37 2.17 6.60
CA MET A 111 -17.88 1.00 5.86
C MET A 111 -16.51 1.26 5.24
N PRO A 112 -15.57 0.29 5.34
CA PRO A 112 -14.31 0.35 4.62
C PRO A 112 -14.63 0.65 3.14
N ARG A 113 -13.90 1.58 2.54
CA ARG A 113 -14.01 1.81 1.11
C ARG A 113 -13.53 0.52 0.44
N LYS A 114 -14.36 -0.05 -0.42
CA LYS A 114 -13.97 -1.22 -1.19
C LYS A 114 -12.91 -0.77 -2.21
N ASP A 115 -11.75 -1.40 -2.17
CA ASP A 115 -10.71 -1.15 -3.14
C ASP A 115 -11.18 -1.61 -4.52
N PRO A 116 -11.08 -0.78 -5.56
CA PRO A 116 -11.77 -0.99 -6.84
C PRO A 116 -11.36 -2.29 -7.55
N TYR A 117 -10.13 -2.78 -7.30
CA TYR A 117 -9.63 -4.00 -7.93
C TYR A 117 -9.66 -5.23 -7.02
N PHE A 118 -10.24 -5.13 -5.81
CA PHE A 118 -10.33 -6.26 -4.87
C PHE A 118 -11.02 -7.48 -5.49
N ASP A 119 -12.11 -7.28 -6.22
CA ASP A 119 -12.85 -8.38 -6.85
C ASP A 119 -12.04 -9.11 -7.94
N LEU A 120 -11.09 -8.43 -8.57
CA LEU A 120 -10.17 -9.05 -9.53
C LEU A 120 -9.15 -9.94 -8.81
N GLN A 121 -8.73 -9.55 -7.59
CA GLN A 121 -7.81 -10.34 -6.79
C GLN A 121 -8.47 -11.61 -6.20
N VAL A 122 -9.74 -11.53 -5.80
CA VAL A 122 -10.48 -12.66 -5.22
C VAL A 122 -10.55 -13.85 -6.19
N ARG A 123 -10.63 -13.59 -7.49
CA ARG A 123 -10.66 -14.64 -8.51
C ARG A 123 -9.39 -15.49 -8.57
N THR A 124 -8.27 -14.97 -8.09
CA THR A 124 -6.96 -15.64 -8.06
C THR A 124 -6.58 -16.16 -6.69
N ARG A 125 -7.40 -15.90 -5.66
CA ARG A 125 -7.18 -16.37 -4.28
C ARG A 125 -7.99 -17.63 -4.00
N PRO A 126 -7.37 -18.71 -3.47
CA PRO A 126 -8.12 -19.85 -2.96
C PRO A 126 -9.14 -19.43 -1.89
N GLY A 127 -10.29 -20.11 -1.81
CA GLY A 127 -11.34 -19.77 -0.87
C GLY A 127 -10.87 -19.69 0.59
N GLY A 128 -10.00 -20.61 1.01
CA GLY A 128 -9.41 -20.60 2.35
C GLY A 128 -8.57 -19.33 2.63
N VAL A 129 -7.82 -18.80 1.66
CA VAL A 129 -7.07 -17.55 1.80
C VAL A 129 -8.01 -16.36 1.95
N SER A 130 -9.11 -16.34 1.20
CA SER A 130 -10.12 -15.28 1.31
C SER A 130 -10.77 -15.27 2.69
N THR A 131 -11.11 -16.45 3.24
CA THR A 131 -11.64 -16.59 4.60
C THR A 131 -10.62 -16.15 5.65
N LEU A 132 -9.36 -16.55 5.52
CA LEU A 132 -8.29 -16.17 6.44
C LEU A 132 -8.07 -14.64 6.46
N ALA A 133 -8.11 -13.99 5.30
CA ALA A 133 -7.98 -12.54 5.18
C ALA A 133 -9.10 -11.75 5.87
N THR A 134 -10.22 -12.38 6.21
CA THR A 134 -11.25 -11.75 7.06
C THR A 134 -10.93 -11.83 8.56
N ARG A 135 -10.03 -12.74 8.97
CA ARG A 135 -9.68 -13.00 10.38
C ARG A 135 -8.40 -12.30 10.83
N GLY A 136 -7.50 -11.99 9.91
CA GLY A 136 -6.23 -11.34 10.21
C GLY A 136 -5.73 -10.47 9.06
N SER A 137 -4.73 -9.68 9.34
CA SER A 137 -4.13 -8.69 8.43
C SER A 137 -2.60 -8.58 8.57
N GLY A 138 -1.97 -9.53 9.28
CA GLY A 138 -0.54 -9.55 9.57
C GLY A 138 -0.11 -8.60 10.70
N ARG A 139 -1.05 -8.13 11.53
CA ARG A 139 -0.75 -7.18 12.62
C ARG A 139 0.32 -7.74 13.56
N ASN A 140 1.27 -6.87 13.96
CA ASN A 140 2.40 -7.19 14.85
C ASN A 140 3.41 -8.19 14.24
N VAL A 141 3.28 -8.56 12.97
CA VAL A 141 4.26 -9.40 12.30
C VAL A 141 5.23 -8.52 11.51
N ARG A 142 6.53 -8.70 11.76
CA ARG A 142 7.59 -8.02 11.02
C ARG A 142 7.98 -8.84 9.81
N ILE A 143 7.77 -8.28 8.63
CA ILE A 143 8.15 -8.88 7.35
C ILE A 143 9.31 -8.08 6.77
N VAL A 144 10.37 -8.74 6.40
CA VAL A 144 11.47 -8.17 5.64
C VAL A 144 11.39 -8.70 4.22
N VAL A 145 11.29 -7.80 3.26
CA VAL A 145 11.38 -8.08 1.82
C VAL A 145 12.78 -7.71 1.36
N ILE A 146 13.58 -8.70 0.99
CA ILE A 146 14.92 -8.48 0.40
C ILE A 146 14.77 -8.62 -1.11
N ASP A 147 14.86 -7.49 -1.83
CA ASP A 147 14.45 -7.41 -3.23
C ASP A 147 15.14 -6.24 -3.95
N THR A 148 14.61 -5.82 -5.09
CA THR A 148 14.93 -4.56 -5.77
C THR A 148 14.31 -3.37 -5.02
N GLY A 149 14.36 -2.17 -5.60
CA GLY A 149 13.76 -0.97 -5.02
C GLY A 149 12.23 -1.00 -5.03
N ILE A 150 11.65 0.02 -4.41
CA ILE A 150 10.20 0.15 -4.26
C ILE A 150 9.73 1.56 -4.62
N ASP A 151 8.58 1.66 -5.29
CA ASP A 151 7.84 2.91 -5.42
C ASP A 151 7.07 3.20 -4.12
N SER A 152 7.76 3.80 -3.15
CA SER A 152 7.15 4.16 -1.86
C SER A 152 6.12 5.30 -1.96
N ALA A 153 6.06 6.00 -3.11
CA ALA A 153 5.07 7.02 -3.41
C ALA A 153 3.80 6.44 -4.08
N HIS A 154 3.80 5.13 -4.41
CA HIS A 154 2.63 4.47 -4.96
C HIS A 154 1.43 4.64 -4.01
N PRO A 155 0.22 5.04 -4.50
CA PRO A 155 -0.94 5.33 -3.65
C PRO A 155 -1.34 4.20 -2.69
N ASP A 156 -1.14 2.93 -3.09
CA ASP A 156 -1.42 1.75 -2.26
C ASP A 156 -0.27 1.32 -1.34
N LEU A 157 0.91 1.91 -1.49
CA LEU A 157 2.08 1.61 -0.66
C LEU A 157 2.47 2.75 0.27
N LEU A 158 1.86 3.92 0.08
CA LEU A 158 2.16 5.11 0.87
C LEU A 158 1.89 4.86 2.36
N GLY A 159 2.94 4.92 3.18
CA GLY A 159 2.85 4.69 4.62
C GLY A 159 2.75 3.21 5.05
N GLN A 160 2.84 2.25 4.11
CA GLN A 160 2.80 0.81 4.41
C GLN A 160 4.18 0.25 4.79
N VAL A 161 5.24 0.88 4.33
CA VAL A 161 6.62 0.47 4.60
C VAL A 161 7.15 1.23 5.80
N VAL A 162 7.57 0.49 6.83
CA VAL A 162 8.15 1.06 8.07
C VAL A 162 9.52 1.67 7.77
N GLU A 163 10.33 0.96 6.98
CA GLU A 163 11.65 1.37 6.56
C GLU A 163 11.98 0.77 5.19
N ALA A 164 12.54 1.59 4.31
CA ALA A 164 13.18 1.13 3.09
C ALA A 164 14.67 1.50 3.13
N ARG A 165 15.56 0.51 2.92
CA ARG A 165 17.01 0.66 3.01
C ARG A 165 17.71 0.15 1.76
N ASN A 166 18.68 0.92 1.28
CA ASN A 166 19.45 0.58 0.08
C ASN A 166 20.84 0.04 0.45
N PHE A 167 21.15 -1.17 -0.03
CA PHE A 167 22.47 -1.80 0.07
C PHE A 167 23.21 -1.81 -1.27
N VAL A 168 22.58 -1.28 -2.33
CA VAL A 168 23.16 -1.18 -3.67
C VAL A 168 23.65 0.25 -3.88
N GLY A 169 24.96 0.41 -4.02
CA GLY A 169 25.57 1.72 -4.20
C GLY A 169 25.94 2.43 -2.88
N SER A 170 26.28 3.70 -2.95
CA SER A 170 26.85 4.47 -1.83
C SER A 170 25.82 5.22 -0.98
N ASP A 171 24.60 5.40 -1.45
CA ASP A 171 23.55 6.13 -0.74
C ASP A 171 22.47 5.18 -0.23
N SER A 172 22.47 4.96 1.08
CA SER A 172 21.52 4.05 1.75
C SER A 172 20.09 4.59 1.81
N HIS A 173 19.87 5.87 1.52
CA HIS A 173 18.55 6.53 1.65
C HIS A 173 17.82 6.69 0.31
N VAL A 174 18.52 6.59 -0.81
CA VAL A 174 17.90 6.69 -2.13
C VAL A 174 17.41 5.31 -2.58
N ILE A 175 16.10 5.15 -2.60
CA ILE A 175 15.44 3.92 -3.04
C ILE A 175 14.80 4.17 -4.41
N PRO A 176 15.33 3.59 -5.49
CA PRO A 176 14.68 3.68 -6.80
C PRO A 176 13.31 3.00 -6.82
N ALA A 177 12.39 3.53 -7.62
CA ALA A 177 11.11 2.92 -7.91
C ALA A 177 11.31 1.81 -8.97
N GLU A 178 11.66 0.61 -8.52
CA GLU A 178 11.89 -0.57 -9.36
C GLU A 178 10.67 -1.48 -9.39
N PHE A 179 10.51 -2.26 -10.46
CA PHE A 179 9.29 -3.02 -10.72
C PHE A 179 9.10 -4.16 -9.73
N HIS A 180 10.11 -5.04 -9.59
CA HIS A 180 9.95 -6.32 -8.89
C HIS A 180 9.67 -6.13 -7.40
N GLY A 181 10.45 -5.31 -6.70
CA GLY A 181 10.24 -5.03 -5.28
C GLY A 181 8.93 -4.27 -5.01
N THR A 182 8.49 -3.39 -5.94
CA THR A 182 7.18 -2.74 -5.85
C THR A 182 6.06 -3.76 -5.95
N ALA A 183 6.15 -4.71 -6.90
CA ALA A 183 5.14 -5.74 -7.13
C ALA A 183 5.05 -6.75 -5.97
N VAL A 184 6.19 -7.24 -5.49
CA VAL A 184 6.29 -8.15 -4.32
C VAL A 184 5.70 -7.49 -3.06
N THR A 185 6.08 -6.24 -2.79
CA THR A 185 5.57 -5.52 -1.61
C THR A 185 4.06 -5.25 -1.71
N GLY A 186 3.55 -4.97 -2.91
CA GLY A 186 2.12 -4.77 -3.14
C GLY A 186 1.28 -5.99 -2.81
N LEU A 187 1.69 -7.18 -3.23
CA LEU A 187 1.01 -8.44 -2.90
C LEU A 187 0.96 -8.67 -1.38
N ILE A 188 2.05 -8.35 -0.69
CA ILE A 188 2.15 -8.52 0.76
C ILE A 188 1.32 -7.47 1.50
N ALA A 189 1.50 -6.19 1.17
CA ALA A 189 1.16 -5.11 2.09
C ALA A 189 0.40 -3.92 1.48
N ALA A 190 -0.11 -3.99 0.26
CA ALA A 190 -0.92 -2.90 -0.28
C ALA A 190 -2.04 -2.52 0.69
N HIS A 191 -2.34 -1.23 0.80
CA HIS A 191 -3.22 -0.66 1.81
C HIS A 191 -4.67 -1.11 1.60
N ALA A 192 -5.19 -1.88 2.54
CA ALA A 192 -6.55 -2.39 2.48
C ALA A 192 -7.60 -1.36 2.85
N GLY A 193 -8.65 -1.20 2.03
CA GLY A 193 -9.81 -0.38 2.35
C GLY A 193 -9.57 1.13 2.26
N ASN A 194 -8.58 1.57 1.49
CA ASN A 194 -8.31 2.99 1.23
C ASN A 194 -9.16 3.56 0.08
N GLY A 195 -9.86 2.70 -0.65
CA GLY A 195 -10.67 3.06 -1.83
C GLY A 195 -9.83 3.23 -3.09
N VAL A 196 -8.60 2.73 -3.09
CA VAL A 196 -7.66 2.77 -4.21
C VAL A 196 -7.18 1.34 -4.49
N GLY A 197 -7.01 0.99 -5.75
CA GLY A 197 -6.34 -0.19 -6.26
C GLY A 197 -6.72 -1.53 -5.63
N ILE A 198 -5.77 -2.12 -4.91
CA ILE A 198 -5.78 -3.52 -4.47
C ILE A 198 -5.71 -3.66 -2.93
N HIS A 199 -5.81 -4.89 -2.47
CA HIS A 199 -5.74 -5.27 -1.06
C HIS A 199 -4.54 -6.21 -0.84
N GLY A 200 -3.51 -5.77 -0.15
CA GLY A 200 -2.40 -6.62 0.26
C GLY A 200 -2.85 -7.67 1.28
N LEU A 201 -2.24 -8.86 1.25
CA LEU A 201 -2.61 -9.97 2.14
C LEU A 201 -2.39 -9.62 3.61
N ALA A 202 -1.26 -9.00 3.93
CA ALA A 202 -0.83 -8.62 5.27
C ALA A 202 -0.77 -7.09 5.41
N SER A 203 -1.87 -6.40 5.10
CA SER A 203 -1.96 -4.94 5.01
C SER A 203 -1.71 -4.18 6.33
N LYS A 204 -1.56 -4.87 7.45
CA LYS A 204 -1.21 -4.32 8.77
C LYS A 204 0.11 -4.87 9.32
N ALA A 205 0.86 -5.62 8.52
CA ALA A 205 2.20 -6.05 8.90
C ALA A 205 3.18 -4.87 8.98
N SER A 206 4.23 -5.03 9.77
CA SER A 206 5.36 -4.09 9.79
C SER A 206 6.34 -4.49 8.69
N VAL A 207 6.22 -3.87 7.52
CA VAL A 207 7.03 -4.23 6.35
C VAL A 207 8.29 -3.38 6.26
N TYR A 208 9.42 -4.04 6.06
CA TYR A 208 10.74 -3.47 5.80
C TYR A 208 11.17 -3.91 4.41
N VAL A 209 11.58 -2.98 3.56
CA VAL A 209 12.07 -3.26 2.21
C VAL A 209 13.57 -3.01 2.15
N LEU A 210 14.34 -4.06 1.91
CA LEU A 210 15.80 -4.01 1.85
C LEU A 210 16.23 -4.19 0.40
N ARG A 211 16.61 -3.10 -0.23
CA ARG A 211 17.10 -3.13 -1.60
C ARG A 211 18.50 -3.72 -1.64
N ALA A 212 18.59 -5.00 -1.94
CA ALA A 212 19.84 -5.73 -2.15
C ALA A 212 20.06 -6.11 -3.62
N CYS A 213 19.04 -5.92 -4.44
CA CYS A 213 19.01 -6.20 -5.87
C CYS A 213 18.75 -4.91 -6.65
N TRP A 214 19.00 -4.93 -7.97
CA TRP A 214 18.69 -3.81 -8.87
C TRP A 214 18.20 -4.35 -10.21
N GLU A 215 17.53 -3.50 -10.96
CA GLU A 215 17.00 -3.85 -12.29
C GLU A 215 17.83 -3.18 -13.39
N PRO A 216 18.74 -3.93 -14.08
CA PRO A 216 19.42 -3.39 -15.27
C PRO A 216 18.44 -3.06 -16.40
N SER A 217 17.34 -3.79 -16.47
CA SER A 217 16.20 -3.54 -17.34
C SER A 217 14.91 -3.81 -16.60
N TYR A 218 13.81 -3.26 -17.09
CA TYR A 218 12.50 -3.35 -16.41
C TYR A 218 12.07 -4.79 -16.17
N GLY A 219 11.91 -5.14 -14.89
CA GLY A 219 11.48 -6.47 -14.46
C GLY A 219 12.59 -7.53 -14.41
N ASP A 220 13.83 -7.19 -14.77
CA ASP A 220 14.98 -8.09 -14.75
C ASP A 220 15.87 -7.81 -13.53
N GLY A 221 15.51 -8.37 -12.40
CA GLY A 221 16.19 -8.15 -11.13
C GLY A 221 17.45 -9.00 -10.96
N VAL A 222 18.58 -8.37 -10.63
CA VAL A 222 19.83 -9.04 -10.29
C VAL A 222 20.34 -8.62 -8.92
N CYS A 223 21.02 -9.54 -8.22
CA CYS A 223 21.54 -9.32 -6.88
C CYS A 223 23.01 -9.76 -6.80
N SER A 224 23.77 -9.18 -5.87
CA SER A 224 25.11 -9.69 -5.57
C SER A 224 25.13 -10.38 -4.21
N SER A 225 26.02 -11.37 -4.04
CA SER A 225 26.22 -12.00 -2.73
C SER A 225 26.55 -10.98 -1.63
N TYR A 226 27.27 -9.93 -1.96
CA TYR A 226 27.69 -8.91 -1.00
C TYR A 226 26.52 -8.07 -0.50
N THR A 227 25.65 -7.58 -1.41
CA THR A 227 24.48 -6.78 -1.03
C THR A 227 23.41 -7.62 -0.34
N LEU A 228 23.24 -8.87 -0.76
CA LEU A 228 22.37 -9.84 -0.09
C LEU A 228 22.84 -10.16 1.32
N ALA A 229 24.16 -10.35 1.52
CA ALA A 229 24.71 -10.60 2.85
C ALA A 229 24.45 -9.44 3.82
N GLN A 230 24.64 -8.21 3.37
CA GLN A 230 24.34 -7.01 4.17
C GLN A 230 22.87 -6.90 4.54
N ALA A 231 21.96 -7.17 3.58
CA ALA A 231 20.53 -7.13 3.82
C ALA A 231 20.06 -8.25 4.77
N LEU A 232 20.60 -9.46 4.63
CA LEU A 232 20.31 -10.59 5.52
C LEU A 232 20.81 -10.31 6.94
N ASP A 233 22.03 -9.78 7.10
CA ASP A 233 22.57 -9.40 8.39
C ASP A 233 21.68 -8.37 9.09
N TYR A 234 21.25 -7.33 8.35
CA TYR A 234 20.32 -6.34 8.87
C TYR A 234 18.94 -6.93 9.20
N ALA A 235 18.41 -7.84 8.39
CA ALA A 235 17.15 -8.53 8.68
C ALA A 235 17.21 -9.34 10.00
N ILE A 236 18.35 -9.95 10.27
CA ILE A 236 18.63 -10.66 11.52
C ILE A 236 18.72 -9.67 12.70
N GLU A 237 19.45 -8.57 12.54
CA GLU A 237 19.61 -7.51 13.54
C GLU A 237 18.26 -6.97 14.02
N ILE A 238 17.37 -6.64 13.07
CA ILE A 238 16.02 -6.13 13.38
C ILE A 238 15.04 -7.22 13.80
N ARG A 239 15.50 -8.49 13.91
CA ARG A 239 14.68 -9.64 14.30
C ARG A 239 13.45 -9.81 13.42
N ALA A 240 13.66 -9.95 12.11
CA ALA A 240 12.59 -10.28 11.17
C ALA A 240 11.85 -11.54 11.60
N ARG A 241 10.53 -11.52 11.60
CA ARG A 241 9.73 -12.72 11.84
C ARG A 241 9.51 -13.51 10.56
N ILE A 242 9.37 -12.80 9.44
CA ILE A 242 9.34 -13.37 8.10
C ILE A 242 10.42 -12.68 7.27
N ILE A 243 11.19 -13.46 6.52
CA ILE A 243 12.11 -12.98 5.49
C ILE A 243 11.62 -13.52 4.15
N ASN A 244 11.25 -12.62 3.25
CA ASN A 244 10.85 -12.94 1.89
C ASN A 244 12.04 -12.79 0.95
N LEU A 245 12.49 -13.90 0.36
CA LEU A 245 13.53 -13.98 -0.67
C LEU A 245 12.88 -14.40 -1.99
N SER A 246 12.27 -13.44 -2.68
CA SER A 246 11.68 -13.63 -4.01
C SER A 246 12.76 -13.70 -5.10
N LEU A 247 13.78 -14.52 -4.86
CA LEU A 247 14.96 -14.65 -5.71
C LEU A 247 15.51 -16.08 -5.68
N ALA A 248 16.31 -16.43 -6.66
CA ALA A 248 17.05 -17.68 -6.74
C ALA A 248 18.45 -17.44 -7.31
N GLY A 249 19.39 -18.30 -6.97
CA GLY A 249 20.76 -18.21 -7.44
C GLY A 249 21.55 -19.49 -7.19
N PRO A 250 22.84 -19.51 -7.54
CA PRO A 250 23.73 -20.61 -7.20
C PRO A 250 23.94 -20.72 -5.69
N ASP A 251 24.42 -21.86 -5.24
CA ASP A 251 24.82 -22.04 -3.86
C ASP A 251 25.90 -21.04 -3.45
N ASP A 252 25.67 -20.40 -2.31
CA ASP A 252 26.57 -19.39 -1.73
C ASP A 252 26.79 -19.67 -0.25
N PRO A 253 28.00 -20.10 0.16
CA PRO A 253 28.28 -20.46 1.57
C PRO A 253 28.14 -19.31 2.55
N LEU A 254 28.37 -18.06 2.15
CA LEU A 254 28.19 -16.89 3.02
C LEU A 254 26.71 -16.65 3.26
N LEU A 255 25.92 -16.64 2.20
CA LEU A 255 24.48 -16.41 2.30
C LEU A 255 23.79 -17.56 3.04
N ALA A 256 24.23 -18.82 2.81
CA ALA A 256 23.71 -20.00 3.52
C ALA A 256 23.84 -19.83 5.04
N ARG A 257 25.04 -19.45 5.52
CA ARG A 257 25.27 -19.21 6.96
C ARG A 257 24.39 -18.13 7.56
N LEU A 258 24.11 -17.07 6.81
CA LEU A 258 23.22 -15.99 7.27
C LEU A 258 21.76 -16.45 7.32
N VAL A 259 21.30 -17.18 6.30
CA VAL A 259 19.96 -17.75 6.29
C VAL A 259 19.77 -18.78 7.40
N GLU A 260 20.71 -19.70 7.57
CA GLU A 260 20.72 -20.66 8.71
C GLU A 260 20.63 -19.91 10.04
N ARG A 261 21.42 -18.85 10.19
CA ARG A 261 21.39 -18.03 11.41
C ARG A 261 20.05 -17.35 11.64
N ALA A 262 19.41 -16.86 10.59
CA ALA A 262 18.06 -16.29 10.69
C ALA A 262 17.04 -17.34 11.14
N VAL A 263 17.09 -18.54 10.56
CA VAL A 263 16.22 -19.68 10.93
C VAL A 263 16.45 -20.12 12.38
N GLU A 264 17.70 -20.25 12.82
CA GLU A 264 18.04 -20.57 14.21
C GLU A 264 17.47 -19.56 15.22
N LEU A 265 17.41 -18.30 14.84
CA LEU A 265 16.84 -17.21 15.66
C LEU A 265 15.31 -17.12 15.56
N GLY A 266 14.66 -18.05 14.84
CA GLY A 266 13.22 -18.18 14.76
C GLY A 266 12.56 -17.38 13.63
N ALA A 267 13.36 -16.86 12.70
CA ALA A 267 12.79 -16.28 11.49
C ALA A 267 12.25 -17.39 10.57
N ILE A 268 11.16 -17.08 9.90
CA ILE A 268 10.58 -17.93 8.84
C ILE A 268 11.03 -17.36 7.51
N VAL A 269 11.84 -18.13 6.80
CA VAL A 269 12.40 -17.71 5.51
C VAL A 269 11.65 -18.39 4.39
N PHE A 270 11.08 -17.60 3.49
CA PHE A 270 10.49 -18.05 2.24
C PHE A 270 11.44 -17.80 1.09
N GLY A 271 11.66 -18.78 0.24
CA GLY A 271 12.52 -18.70 -0.92
C GLY A 271 11.79 -19.13 -2.19
N ALA A 272 11.96 -18.39 -3.28
CA ALA A 272 11.46 -18.77 -4.58
C ALA A 272 12.28 -19.93 -5.15
N ILE A 273 11.60 -20.93 -5.75
CA ILE A 273 12.28 -21.99 -6.49
C ILE A 273 12.78 -21.40 -7.80
N GLY A 274 14.08 -21.60 -8.07
CA GLY A 274 14.69 -21.17 -9.32
C GLY A 274 14.17 -21.94 -10.54
N GLU A 275 14.08 -21.27 -11.67
CA GLU A 275 13.60 -21.84 -12.92
C GLU A 275 14.74 -22.47 -13.73
N GLU A 276 16.00 -22.09 -13.46
CA GLU A 276 17.17 -22.57 -14.17
C GLU A 276 17.93 -23.64 -13.37
N PRO A 277 18.58 -24.61 -14.04
CA PRO A 277 19.43 -25.58 -13.39
C PRO A 277 20.56 -24.92 -12.58
N GLY A 278 20.76 -25.39 -11.34
CA GLY A 278 21.79 -24.83 -10.46
C GLY A 278 21.38 -23.64 -9.61
N GLN A 279 20.18 -23.12 -9.79
CA GLN A 279 19.60 -22.09 -8.90
C GLN A 279 18.98 -22.73 -7.67
N THR A 280 19.82 -23.13 -6.71
CA THR A 280 19.41 -23.86 -5.50
C THR A 280 19.30 -22.98 -4.27
N PHE A 281 20.00 -21.84 -4.22
CA PHE A 281 19.82 -20.82 -3.17
C PHE A 281 18.51 -20.05 -3.37
N PRO A 282 17.73 -19.76 -2.31
CA PRO A 282 17.93 -20.13 -0.90
C PRO A 282 17.26 -21.47 -0.53
N THR A 283 16.61 -22.15 -1.48
CA THR A 283 15.69 -23.27 -1.23
C THR A 283 16.38 -24.58 -0.86
N SER A 284 17.69 -24.69 -1.10
CA SER A 284 18.51 -25.82 -0.63
C SER A 284 18.85 -25.77 0.86
N ILE A 285 18.64 -24.62 1.51
CA ILE A 285 19.05 -24.42 2.91
C ILE A 285 17.99 -25.01 3.85
N PRO A 286 18.38 -25.84 4.83
CA PRO A 286 17.45 -26.42 5.78
C PRO A 286 16.67 -25.35 6.56
N GLY A 287 15.35 -25.53 6.67
CA GLY A 287 14.47 -24.60 7.36
C GLY A 287 13.91 -23.48 6.48
N VAL A 288 14.38 -23.32 5.25
CA VAL A 288 13.76 -22.44 4.25
C VAL A 288 12.51 -23.11 3.68
N ILE A 289 11.41 -22.36 3.63
CA ILE A 289 10.18 -22.80 2.97
C ILE A 289 10.34 -22.49 1.48
N ALA A 290 10.59 -23.53 0.70
CA ALA A 290 10.74 -23.47 -0.75
C ALA A 290 9.35 -23.28 -1.40
N VAL A 291 9.16 -22.19 -2.15
CA VAL A 291 7.89 -21.86 -2.77
C VAL A 291 7.92 -22.01 -4.27
N GLU A 292 6.95 -22.75 -4.78
CA GLU A 292 6.72 -22.98 -6.20
C GLU A 292 5.39 -22.37 -6.64
N GLN A 293 5.38 -21.82 -7.83
CA GLN A 293 4.16 -21.33 -8.45
C GLN A 293 3.26 -22.49 -8.86
N ALA A 294 1.98 -22.47 -8.47
CA ALA A 294 0.99 -23.43 -8.94
C ALA A 294 0.80 -23.34 -10.46
N ARG A 295 0.82 -24.49 -11.14
CA ARG A 295 0.57 -24.59 -12.58
C ARG A 295 -0.92 -24.78 -12.86
N GLN A 296 -1.45 -24.17 -13.92
CA GLN A 296 -2.82 -24.43 -14.34
C GLN A 296 -2.96 -25.91 -14.76
N GLY A 297 -3.83 -26.66 -14.07
CA GLY A 297 -4.04 -28.09 -14.35
C GLY A 297 -2.86 -29.00 -14.01
N GLY A 298 -1.90 -28.51 -13.24
CA GLY A 298 -0.71 -29.25 -12.85
C GLY A 298 -0.99 -30.30 -11.79
N VAL A 299 -0.37 -31.48 -11.95
CA VAL A 299 -0.27 -32.49 -10.90
C VAL A 299 0.67 -31.95 -9.83
N GLU A 300 0.27 -32.01 -8.56
CA GLU A 300 1.17 -31.74 -7.44
C GLU A 300 2.42 -32.59 -7.55
N VAL A 301 3.57 -31.94 -7.49
CA VAL A 301 4.84 -32.67 -7.41
C VAL A 301 5.05 -33.04 -5.93
N PRO A 302 5.05 -34.34 -5.57
CA PRO A 302 5.28 -34.75 -4.19
C PRO A 302 6.65 -34.25 -3.70
N GLY A 303 6.70 -33.56 -2.58
CA GLY A 303 7.93 -33.06 -1.97
C GLY A 303 7.68 -32.05 -0.85
N GLU A 304 8.75 -31.55 -0.23
CA GLU A 304 8.68 -30.55 0.84
C GLU A 304 8.38 -29.12 0.34
N ARG A 305 8.03 -28.96 -0.94
CA ARG A 305 7.76 -27.68 -1.57
C ARG A 305 6.35 -27.19 -1.23
N LEU A 306 6.22 -25.87 -1.10
CA LEU A 306 4.94 -25.21 -0.96
C LEU A 306 4.48 -24.68 -2.32
N THR A 307 3.44 -25.29 -2.87
CA THR A 307 2.83 -24.84 -4.14
C THR A 307 1.68 -23.88 -3.84
N VAL A 308 1.78 -22.64 -4.32
CA VAL A 308 0.78 -21.59 -4.07
C VAL A 308 0.47 -20.81 -5.34
N PRO A 309 -0.63 -20.03 -5.37
CA PRO A 309 -0.93 -19.18 -6.50
C PRO A 309 0.21 -18.21 -6.81
N GLY A 310 0.58 -18.13 -8.08
CA GLY A 310 1.63 -17.26 -8.60
C GLY A 310 1.37 -16.84 -10.04
N LEU A 311 0.17 -17.17 -10.57
CA LEU A 311 -0.25 -16.84 -11.94
C LEU A 311 -1.27 -15.70 -11.92
N GLN A 312 -1.08 -14.71 -12.81
CA GLN A 312 -2.03 -13.62 -13.03
C GLN A 312 -2.43 -12.91 -11.71
N LEU A 313 -1.47 -12.71 -10.82
CA LEU A 313 -1.70 -11.97 -9.58
C LEU A 313 -1.69 -10.48 -9.86
N LEU A 314 -2.79 -9.80 -9.53
CA LEU A 314 -2.87 -8.35 -9.65
C LEU A 314 -2.13 -7.67 -8.51
N THR A 315 -1.18 -6.78 -8.85
CA THR A 315 -0.35 -6.08 -7.88
C THR A 315 0.02 -4.67 -8.33
N THR A 316 0.67 -3.92 -7.43
CA THR A 316 1.22 -2.58 -7.69
C THR A 316 2.44 -2.66 -8.61
N VAL A 317 2.58 -1.69 -9.49
CA VAL A 317 3.80 -1.48 -10.28
C VAL A 317 4.17 0.02 -10.28
N PRO A 318 5.44 0.40 -10.53
CA PRO A 318 5.88 1.79 -10.42
C PRO A 318 5.01 2.79 -11.18
N GLY A 319 4.89 4.01 -10.62
CA GLY A 319 4.12 5.10 -11.22
C GLY A 319 2.63 5.08 -10.88
N GLY A 320 2.24 4.49 -9.74
CA GLY A 320 0.85 4.45 -9.28
C GLY A 320 -0.04 3.53 -10.10
N ARG A 321 0.54 2.55 -10.79
CA ARG A 321 -0.15 1.63 -11.70
C ARG A 321 -0.28 0.24 -11.08
N TYR A 322 -1.06 -0.61 -11.78
CA TYR A 322 -1.30 -2.01 -11.41
C TYR A 322 -1.14 -2.90 -12.63
N ASP A 323 -0.67 -4.12 -12.42
CA ASP A 323 -0.52 -5.09 -13.50
C ASP A 323 -0.77 -6.52 -13.00
N PHE A 324 -1.08 -7.42 -13.93
CA PHE A 324 -1.15 -8.86 -13.69
C PHE A 324 0.21 -9.50 -13.95
N ILE A 325 0.74 -10.11 -12.91
CA ILE A 325 2.08 -10.69 -12.94
C ILE A 325 2.04 -12.20 -12.66
N SER A 326 3.08 -12.90 -13.07
CA SER A 326 3.22 -14.33 -12.84
C SER A 326 4.68 -14.68 -12.55
N GLY A 327 4.91 -15.62 -11.66
CA GLY A 327 6.25 -16.13 -11.35
C GLY A 327 6.39 -16.69 -9.94
N PRO A 328 7.43 -17.49 -9.70
CA PRO A 328 7.75 -18.05 -8.38
C PRO A 328 7.99 -16.96 -7.30
N SER A 329 8.56 -15.82 -7.69
CA SER A 329 8.77 -14.65 -6.81
C SER A 329 7.46 -14.14 -6.23
N PHE A 330 6.40 -14.08 -7.03
CA PHE A 330 5.09 -13.57 -6.61
C PHE A 330 4.30 -14.61 -5.83
N ALA A 331 4.51 -15.90 -6.12
CA ALA A 331 4.05 -17.00 -5.29
C ALA A 331 4.68 -16.91 -3.88
N THR A 332 5.99 -16.60 -3.79
CA THR A 332 6.72 -16.42 -2.53
C THR A 332 6.18 -15.24 -1.72
N ALA A 333 5.89 -14.11 -2.38
CA ALA A 333 5.24 -12.96 -1.77
C ALA A 333 3.85 -13.31 -1.23
N HIS A 334 3.06 -14.06 -2.02
CA HIS A 334 1.75 -14.55 -1.60
C HIS A 334 1.85 -15.43 -0.34
N ALA A 335 2.76 -16.41 -0.34
CA ALA A 335 2.99 -17.27 0.82
C ALA A 335 3.41 -16.48 2.06
N SER A 336 4.30 -15.51 1.92
CA SER A 336 4.76 -14.62 3.01
C SER A 336 3.61 -13.80 3.60
N GLY A 337 2.74 -13.26 2.75
CA GLY A 337 1.56 -12.51 3.18
C GLY A 337 0.55 -13.38 3.94
N VAL A 338 0.24 -14.57 3.44
CA VAL A 338 -0.65 -15.54 4.12
C VAL A 338 -0.05 -15.99 5.45
N ALA A 339 1.26 -16.27 5.47
CA ALA A 339 1.98 -16.63 6.68
C ALA A 339 1.89 -15.55 7.77
N ALA A 340 1.96 -14.29 7.38
CA ALA A 340 1.83 -13.18 8.33
C ALA A 340 0.44 -13.12 8.98
N ILE A 341 -0.63 -13.42 8.24
CA ILE A 341 -1.97 -13.51 8.83
C ILE A 341 -2.01 -14.65 9.87
N MET A 342 -1.44 -15.81 9.54
CA MET A 342 -1.40 -16.92 10.48
C MET A 342 -0.60 -16.61 11.73
N LEU A 343 0.54 -15.95 11.61
CA LEU A 343 1.37 -15.56 12.74
C LEU A 343 0.73 -14.46 13.61
N GLU A 344 -0.18 -13.65 13.06
CA GLU A 344 -1.05 -12.78 13.86
C GLU A 344 -2.00 -13.60 14.74
N LEU A 345 -2.58 -14.67 14.19
CA LEU A 345 -3.56 -15.52 14.87
C LEU A 345 -2.88 -16.51 15.84
N GLU A 346 -1.75 -17.07 15.41
CA GLU A 346 -0.98 -18.10 16.13
C GLU A 346 0.52 -17.71 16.16
N PRO A 347 0.92 -16.80 17.07
CA PRO A 347 2.29 -16.22 17.07
C PRO A 347 3.41 -17.23 17.33
N HIS A 348 3.07 -18.38 17.92
CA HIS A 348 4.05 -19.40 18.33
C HIS A 348 4.37 -20.44 17.25
N LEU A 349 3.68 -20.42 16.11
CA LEU A 349 3.93 -21.36 15.02
C LEU A 349 5.39 -21.29 14.56
N GLY A 350 6.07 -22.43 14.57
CA GLY A 350 7.39 -22.60 13.98
C GLY A 350 7.33 -22.75 12.46
N PRO A 351 8.49 -22.68 11.77
CA PRO A 351 8.55 -22.79 10.31
C PRO A 351 7.90 -24.08 9.77
N HIS A 352 8.12 -25.20 10.44
CA HIS A 352 7.63 -26.51 10.02
C HIS A 352 6.10 -26.62 10.13
N GLU A 353 5.55 -26.18 11.25
CA GLU A 353 4.11 -26.18 11.51
C GLU A 353 3.39 -25.23 10.54
N LEU A 354 3.96 -24.04 10.32
CA LEU A 354 3.42 -23.06 9.40
C LEU A 354 3.44 -23.57 7.95
N ALA A 355 4.54 -24.20 7.51
CA ALA A 355 4.62 -24.80 6.18
C ALA A 355 3.58 -25.91 5.99
N ALA A 356 3.40 -26.77 6.98
CA ALA A 356 2.38 -27.82 6.94
C ALA A 356 0.96 -27.23 6.89
N TRP A 357 0.73 -26.14 7.62
CA TRP A 357 -0.57 -25.45 7.61
C TRP A 357 -0.84 -24.77 6.25
N LEU A 358 0.16 -24.08 5.69
CA LEU A 358 0.06 -23.44 4.38
C LEU A 358 -0.23 -24.46 3.26
N ARG A 359 0.39 -25.65 3.30
CA ARG A 359 0.07 -26.74 2.35
C ARG A 359 -1.39 -27.12 2.45
N ARG A 360 -1.89 -27.44 3.64
CA ARG A 360 -3.31 -27.80 3.83
C ARG A 360 -4.29 -26.74 3.35
N LEU A 361 -3.97 -25.46 3.57
CA LEU A 361 -4.81 -24.35 3.11
C LEU A 361 -4.95 -24.30 1.59
N HIS A 362 -3.89 -24.65 0.85
CA HIS A 362 -3.89 -24.59 -0.60
C HIS A 362 -4.38 -25.89 -1.25
N GLU A 363 -4.21 -27.03 -0.58
CA GLU A 363 -4.69 -28.35 -1.03
C GLU A 363 -6.23 -28.51 -0.85
N ASN A 364 -6.78 -27.94 0.24
CA ASN A 364 -8.20 -28.06 0.58
C ASN A 364 -8.82 -26.68 0.90
N PRO A 365 -9.07 -25.86 -0.12
CA PRO A 365 -9.55 -24.49 0.08
C PRO A 365 -10.93 -24.37 0.70
N GLU A 366 -11.73 -25.47 0.78
CA GLU A 366 -13.10 -25.50 1.32
C GLU A 366 -13.16 -25.92 2.80
N SER A 367 -12.06 -26.32 3.43
CA SER A 367 -12.05 -26.94 4.76
C SER A 367 -11.77 -26.01 5.94
N HIS A 368 -11.77 -24.68 5.73
CA HIS A 368 -11.41 -23.70 6.78
C HIS A 368 -12.36 -22.51 6.90
#